data_7dca646df7741ceffe609bbf88c49ca3
#
_entry.id   7dca646df7741ceffe609bbf88c49ca3
#
_cell.length_a   1.000
_cell.length_b   1.000
_cell.length_c   1.000
_cell.angle_alpha   90.00
_cell.angle_beta   90.00
_cell.angle_gamma   90.00
#
_symmetry.space_group_name_H-M   'P 1'
#
loop_
_entity.id
_entity.type
_entity.pdbx_description
1 polymer ?
#
loop_
_entity_poly.entity_id
_entity_poly.type
_entity_poly.pdbx_seq_one_letter_code
_entity_poly.pdbx_strand_id
1 'polypeptide(L)'
;LSYEVSIILIVLRQLLEDFDNNPTDMKATERFVSANEIKDEIRMFLPERYDTATFEKNLERYIRSVEELGFLEMVGGNSSDARYRIHRIIKEKVTLDDLELFKQKLEEYAGAI
;
A
#
# COMPACT_ATOMS: atom_id res chain seq x y z
N LEU A 1 -12.25 8.98 2.30
CA LEU A 1 -11.49 7.94 1.58
C LEU A 1 -12.31 6.67 1.45
N SER A 2 -12.18 6.00 0.32
CA SER A 2 -12.80 4.69 0.17
C SER A 2 -12.03 3.66 0.99
N TYR A 3 -12.67 2.55 1.29
CA TYR A 3 -12.05 1.44 2.01
C TYR A 3 -10.84 0.89 1.26
N GLU A 4 -10.98 0.76 -0.06
CA GLU A 4 -9.92 0.22 -0.92
C GLU A 4 -8.69 1.13 -0.97
N VAL A 5 -8.90 2.44 -1.03
CA VAL A 5 -7.81 3.41 -0.98
C VAL A 5 -7.11 3.32 0.38
N SER A 6 -7.87 3.16 1.45
CA SER A 6 -7.30 3.00 2.79
C SER A 6 -6.43 1.75 2.89
N ILE A 7 -6.83 0.64 2.25
CA ILE A 7 -6.03 -0.58 2.20
C ILE A 7 -4.69 -0.31 1.53
N ILE A 8 -4.69 0.42 0.40
CA ILE A 8 -3.45 0.76 -0.30
C ILE A 8 -2.54 1.61 0.59
N LEU A 9 -3.09 2.59 1.29
CA LEU A 9 -2.31 3.42 2.20
C LEU A 9 -1.63 2.57 3.29
N ILE A 10 -2.36 1.62 3.85
CA ILE A 10 -1.83 0.73 4.89
C ILE A 10 -0.71 -0.16 4.32
N VAL A 11 -0.91 -0.70 3.13
CA VAL A 11 0.12 -1.52 2.45
C VAL A 11 1.38 -0.70 2.20
N LEU A 12 1.24 0.51 1.68
CA LEU A 12 2.38 1.38 1.41
C LEU A 12 3.10 1.77 2.70
N ARG A 13 2.34 2.05 3.75
CA ARG A 13 2.91 2.36 5.06
C ARG A 13 3.75 1.20 5.59
N GLN A 14 3.25 -0.03 5.42
CA GLN A 14 3.97 -1.24 5.84
C GLN A 14 5.25 -1.42 5.01
N LEU A 15 5.17 -1.23 3.70
CA LEU A 15 6.34 -1.35 2.82
C LEU A 15 7.43 -0.35 3.22
N LEU A 16 7.05 0.87 3.54
CA LEU A 16 8.02 1.90 3.95
C LEU A 16 8.61 1.57 5.32
N GLU A 17 7.80 1.06 6.25
CA GLU A 17 8.29 0.65 7.57
C GLU A 17 9.32 -0.47 7.45
N ASP A 18 9.02 -1.49 6.65
CA ASP A 18 9.93 -2.61 6.42
C ASP A 18 11.24 -2.13 5.77
N PHE A 19 11.14 -1.21 4.83
CA PHE A 19 12.31 -0.62 4.18
C PHE A 19 13.21 0.11 5.19
N ASP A 20 12.62 0.90 6.07
CA ASP A 20 13.37 1.67 7.07
C ASP A 20 13.99 0.76 8.14
N ASN A 21 13.32 -0.34 8.48
CA ASN A 21 13.78 -1.27 9.51
C ASN A 21 14.80 -2.29 9.01
N ASN A 22 14.84 -2.55 7.70
CA ASN A 22 15.73 -3.54 7.09
C ASN A 22 16.46 -2.95 5.89
N PRO A 23 17.32 -1.93 6.10
CA PRO A 23 18.00 -1.29 4.98
C PRO A 23 19.01 -2.25 4.34
N THR A 24 18.77 -2.59 3.08
CA THR A 24 19.73 -3.38 2.28
C THR A 24 20.81 -2.49 1.69
N ASP A 25 20.54 -1.19 1.58
CA ASP A 25 21.48 -0.17 1.13
C ASP A 25 21.40 0.99 2.13
N MET A 26 22.46 1.19 2.89
CA MET A 26 22.51 2.23 3.93
C MET A 26 22.41 3.65 3.37
N LYS A 27 22.60 3.82 2.06
CA LYS A 27 22.48 5.11 1.40
C LYS A 27 21.08 5.37 0.86
N ALA A 28 20.25 4.34 0.77
CA ALA A 28 18.91 4.48 0.24
C ALA A 28 18.02 5.18 1.25
N THR A 29 17.42 6.30 0.87
CA THR A 29 16.50 7.08 1.69
C THR A 29 15.07 7.03 1.16
N GLU A 30 14.89 6.58 -0.07
CA GLU A 30 13.60 6.56 -0.75
C GLU A 30 13.20 5.13 -1.11
N ARG A 31 11.94 4.80 -0.87
CA ARG A 31 11.37 3.51 -1.25
C ARG A 31 10.59 3.68 -2.55
N PHE A 32 11.02 2.98 -3.58
CA PHE A 32 10.29 2.88 -4.84
C PHE A 32 9.49 1.59 -4.86
N VAL A 33 8.37 1.62 -5.55
CA VAL A 33 7.47 0.46 -5.63
C VAL A 33 6.83 0.43 -7.03
N SER A 34 6.64 -0.77 -7.57
CA SER A 34 5.90 -0.92 -8.81
C SER A 34 4.42 -1.22 -8.53
N ALA A 35 3.58 -1.02 -9.54
CA ALA A 35 2.17 -1.41 -9.43
C ALA A 35 2.02 -2.91 -9.13
N ASN A 36 2.90 -3.74 -9.71
CA ASN A 36 2.87 -5.18 -9.45
C ASN A 36 3.26 -5.51 -8.01
N GLU A 37 4.24 -4.81 -7.44
CA GLU A 37 4.59 -4.99 -6.03
C GLU A 37 3.42 -4.63 -5.11
N ILE A 38 2.72 -3.54 -5.41
CA ILE A 38 1.53 -3.14 -4.64
C ILE A 38 0.48 -4.25 -4.72
N LYS A 39 0.24 -4.78 -5.89
CA LYS A 39 -0.71 -5.86 -6.08
C LYS A 39 -0.36 -7.10 -5.28
N ASP A 40 0.91 -7.52 -5.33
CA ASP A 40 1.38 -8.70 -4.61
C ASP A 40 1.27 -8.50 -3.10
N GLU A 41 1.60 -7.30 -2.59
CA GLU A 41 1.48 -7.00 -1.17
C GLU A 41 0.02 -6.98 -0.71
N ILE A 42 -0.89 -6.49 -1.54
CA ILE A 42 -2.31 -6.54 -1.23
C ILE A 42 -2.78 -7.98 -1.07
N ARG A 43 -2.35 -8.88 -1.96
CA ARG A 43 -2.70 -10.30 -1.87
C ARG A 43 -2.21 -10.93 -0.58
N MET A 44 -1.00 -10.56 -0.14
CA MET A 44 -0.43 -11.07 1.09
C MET A 44 -1.06 -10.45 2.34
N PHE A 45 -1.49 -9.21 2.24
CA PHE A 45 -2.01 -8.43 3.37
C PHE A 45 -3.46 -8.77 3.68
N LEU A 46 -4.28 -9.00 2.66
CA LEU A 46 -5.71 -9.25 2.84
C LEU A 46 -5.98 -10.70 3.26
N PRO A 47 -7.03 -10.92 4.07
CA PRO A 47 -7.44 -12.28 4.42
C PRO A 47 -7.84 -13.08 3.17
N GLU A 48 -7.66 -14.40 3.22
CA GLU A 48 -7.99 -15.28 2.10
C GLU A 48 -9.43 -15.14 1.62
N ARG A 49 -10.34 -14.81 2.52
CA ARG A 49 -11.78 -14.67 2.19
C ARG A 49 -12.15 -13.36 1.53
N TYR A 50 -11.18 -12.45 1.44
CA TYR A 50 -11.44 -11.15 0.81
C TYR A 50 -11.42 -11.32 -0.71
N ASP A 51 -12.37 -10.64 -1.39
CA ASP A 51 -12.43 -10.67 -2.86
C ASP A 51 -11.33 -9.78 -3.45
N THR A 52 -10.16 -10.38 -3.66
CA THR A 52 -9.02 -9.67 -4.25
C THR A 52 -9.18 -9.43 -5.74
N ALA A 53 -9.96 -10.25 -6.43
CA ALA A 53 -10.13 -10.13 -7.88
C ALA A 53 -10.79 -8.80 -8.26
N THR A 54 -11.86 -8.41 -7.56
CA THR A 54 -12.53 -7.13 -7.79
C THR A 54 -11.61 -5.96 -7.42
N PHE A 55 -10.87 -6.10 -6.32
CA PHE A 55 -9.90 -5.10 -5.90
C PHE A 55 -8.85 -4.86 -6.97
N GLU A 56 -8.25 -5.95 -7.49
CA GLU A 56 -7.19 -5.87 -8.50
C GLU A 56 -7.68 -5.28 -9.82
N LYS A 57 -8.92 -5.58 -10.19
CA LYS A 57 -9.53 -5.04 -11.40
C LYS A 57 -9.56 -3.52 -11.42
N ASN A 58 -9.72 -2.90 -10.26
CA ASN A 58 -9.82 -1.45 -10.10
C ASN A 58 -8.55 -0.83 -9.52
N LEU A 59 -7.47 -1.59 -9.44
CA LEU A 59 -6.25 -1.18 -8.75
C LEU A 59 -5.66 0.12 -9.31
N GLU A 60 -5.61 0.27 -10.63
CA GLU A 60 -5.09 1.49 -11.25
C GLU A 60 -5.82 2.74 -10.76
N ARG A 61 -7.14 2.65 -10.67
CA ARG A 61 -7.97 3.77 -10.21
C ARG A 61 -7.66 4.13 -8.76
N TYR A 62 -7.50 3.11 -7.91
CA TYR A 62 -7.18 3.32 -6.51
C TYR A 62 -5.77 3.91 -6.33
N ILE A 63 -4.80 3.42 -7.10
CA ILE A 63 -3.44 3.97 -7.08
C ILE A 63 -3.45 5.42 -7.51
N ARG A 64 -4.22 5.77 -8.53
CA ARG A 64 -4.34 7.15 -8.99
C ARG A 64 -4.90 8.05 -7.88
N SER A 65 -5.90 7.57 -7.13
CA SER A 65 -6.42 8.30 -5.98
C SER A 65 -5.35 8.56 -4.94
N VAL A 66 -4.50 7.58 -4.67
CA VAL A 66 -3.39 7.72 -3.72
C VAL A 66 -2.36 8.72 -4.23
N GLU A 67 -2.08 8.74 -5.53
CA GLU A 67 -1.22 9.76 -6.14
C GLU A 67 -1.80 11.16 -5.95
N GLU A 68 -3.09 11.32 -6.19
CA GLU A 68 -3.77 12.61 -6.05
C GLU A 68 -3.74 13.11 -4.61
N LEU A 69 -3.73 12.21 -3.65
CA LEU A 69 -3.59 12.55 -2.23
C LEU A 69 -2.15 12.93 -1.86
N GLY A 70 -1.18 12.70 -2.73
CA GLY A 70 0.20 13.09 -2.51
C GLY A 70 1.07 12.03 -1.85
N PHE A 71 0.60 10.79 -1.72
CA PHE A 71 1.37 9.72 -1.07
C PHE A 71 2.22 8.90 -2.03
N LEU A 72 1.94 8.98 -3.32
CA LEU A 72 2.73 8.34 -4.37
C LEU A 72 3.05 9.35 -5.46
N GLU A 73 4.23 9.21 -6.06
CA GLU A 73 4.63 9.99 -7.22
C GLU A 73 5.16 9.05 -8.29
N MET A 74 4.57 9.10 -9.48
CA MET A 74 5.05 8.28 -10.59
C MET A 74 6.43 8.79 -11.04
N VAL A 75 7.40 7.90 -11.07
CA VAL A 75 8.78 8.24 -11.42
C VAL A 75 9.25 7.57 -12.70
N GLY A 76 8.46 6.66 -13.26
CA GLY A 76 8.81 6.00 -14.52
C GLY A 76 7.82 4.93 -14.91
N GLY A 77 8.05 4.32 -16.09
CA GLY A 77 7.21 3.27 -16.60
C GLY A 77 5.92 3.76 -17.24
N ASN A 78 5.06 2.83 -17.55
CA ASN A 78 3.74 3.09 -18.11
C ASN A 78 2.69 2.36 -17.26
N SER A 79 1.43 2.34 -17.70
CA SER A 79 0.33 1.80 -16.89
C SER A 79 0.52 0.35 -16.44
N SER A 80 1.27 -0.48 -17.16
CA SER A 80 1.48 -1.88 -16.80
C SER A 80 2.70 -2.12 -15.92
N ASP A 81 3.73 -1.28 -16.02
CA ASP A 81 4.96 -1.38 -15.24
C ASP A 81 5.33 -0.07 -14.57
N ALA A 82 4.35 0.73 -14.26
CA ALA A 82 4.54 2.02 -13.60
C ALA A 82 5.30 1.86 -12.28
N ARG A 83 6.22 2.76 -12.04
CA ARG A 83 7.01 2.82 -10.81
C ARG A 83 6.71 4.11 -10.07
N TYR A 84 6.62 4.01 -8.77
CA TYR A 84 6.25 5.12 -7.90
C TYR A 84 7.24 5.27 -6.77
N ARG A 85 7.42 6.50 -6.29
CA ARG A 85 8.11 6.78 -5.05
C ARG A 85 7.05 6.92 -3.96
N ILE A 86 7.26 6.24 -2.83
CA ILE A 86 6.39 6.39 -1.66
C ILE A 86 6.81 7.66 -0.92
N HIS A 87 5.90 8.62 -0.79
CA HIS A 87 6.17 9.85 -0.08
C HIS A 87 6.20 9.60 1.42
N ARG A 88 7.25 10.07 2.10
CA ARG A 88 7.44 9.81 3.53
C ARG A 88 6.38 10.45 4.43
N ILE A 89 5.64 11.42 3.92
CA ILE A 89 4.54 12.02 4.66
C ILE A 89 3.50 10.97 5.11
N ILE A 90 3.46 9.81 4.44
CA ILE A 90 2.54 8.75 4.81
C ILE A 90 2.77 8.27 6.25
N LYS A 91 4.00 8.36 6.77
CA LYS A 91 4.31 7.97 8.15
C LYS A 91 3.66 8.89 9.18
N GLU A 92 3.41 10.13 8.81
CA GLU A 92 2.71 11.09 9.68
C GLU A 92 1.20 10.95 9.60
N LYS A 93 0.69 10.57 8.43
CA LYS A 93 -0.75 10.44 8.20
C LYS A 93 -1.31 9.08 8.59
N VAL A 94 -0.48 8.05 8.49
CA VAL A 94 -0.83 6.67 8.89
C VAL A 94 0.21 6.23 9.91
N THR A 95 -0.14 6.27 11.18
CA THR A 95 0.77 5.91 12.26
C THR A 95 0.85 4.38 12.41
N LEU A 96 1.82 3.91 13.22
CA LEU A 96 1.91 2.49 13.54
C LEU A 96 0.66 2.00 14.28
N ASP A 97 0.07 2.84 15.11
CA ASP A 97 -1.17 2.51 15.82
C ASP A 97 -2.33 2.35 14.83
N ASP A 98 -2.42 3.24 13.83
CA ASP A 98 -3.43 3.13 12.78
C ASP A 98 -3.26 1.84 11.98
N LEU A 99 -2.02 1.48 11.66
CA LEU A 99 -1.68 0.26 10.94
C LEU A 99 -2.14 -0.97 11.70
N GLU A 100 -1.82 -1.03 13.00
CA GLU A 100 -2.19 -2.15 13.85
C GLU A 100 -3.71 -2.27 14.00
N LEU A 101 -4.38 -1.16 14.23
CA LEU A 101 -5.83 -1.14 14.36
C LEU A 101 -6.51 -1.61 13.08
N PHE A 102 -6.01 -1.19 11.93
CA PHE A 102 -6.59 -1.60 10.66
C PHE A 102 -6.41 -3.10 10.42
N LYS A 103 -5.25 -3.65 10.76
CA LYS A 103 -4.99 -5.09 10.67
C LYS A 103 -5.97 -5.88 11.53
N GLN A 104 -6.22 -5.42 12.74
CA GLN A 104 -7.20 -6.05 13.64
C GLN A 104 -8.60 -6.05 13.03
N LYS A 105 -9.01 -4.93 12.44
CA LYS A 105 -10.32 -4.83 11.79
C LYS A 105 -10.45 -5.76 10.60
N LEU A 106 -9.38 -5.94 9.82
CA LEU A 106 -9.38 -6.88 8.71
C LEU A 106 -9.55 -8.32 9.19
N GLU A 107 -8.88 -8.69 10.28
CA GLU A 107 -9.00 -10.01 10.88
C GLU A 107 -10.42 -10.26 11.39
N GLU A 108 -11.02 -9.28 12.05
CA GLU A 108 -12.40 -9.35 12.52
C GLU A 108 -13.37 -9.51 11.35
N TYR A 109 -13.18 -8.77 10.28
CA TYR A 109 -13.99 -8.87 9.08
C TYR A 109 -13.91 -10.28 8.48
N ALA A 110 -12.71 -10.82 8.37
CA ALA A 110 -12.50 -12.18 7.86
C ALA A 110 -13.12 -13.23 8.77
N GLY A 111 -13.05 -13.03 10.08
CA GLY A 111 -13.63 -13.93 11.07
C GLY A 111 -15.14 -13.89 11.13
N ALA A 112 -15.76 -12.79 10.70
CA ALA A 112 -17.21 -12.63 10.71
C ALA A 112 -17.89 -13.33 9.52
N ILE A 113 -17.13 -13.72 8.54
CA ILE A 113 -17.60 -14.40 7.34
C ILE A 113 -17.46 -15.91 7.53
#